data_0493546a10b162320bd6eb214c2cbd9f
#
_entry.id   0493546a10b162320bd6eb214c2cbd9f
#
_cell.length_a   1.000
_cell.length_b   1.000
_cell.length_c   1.000
_cell.angle_alpha   90.00
_cell.angle_beta   90.00
_cell.angle_gamma   90.00
#
_symmetry.space_group_name_H-M   'P 1'
#
loop_
_entity.id
_entity.type
_entity.pdbx_description
1 polymer ?
#
loop_
_entity_poly.entity_id
_entity_poly.type
_entity_poly.pdbx_seq_one_letter_code
_entity_poly.pdbx_strand_id
1 'polypeptide(L)'
;MENQTFIIEDELKKLPGKPGVYLMHGEKDEIIYVGKAISLKNRVRQYFQPSRNRGTKIDQMVTHITRFEYIVTDSELEALVLECNLIKEHRPKYNTMLMDDKSYPFIKVTTGEAYPRIMMARQMKKDKSKYFGPYTSVTAVKDTIELIRKLYRLRSCNRILPRDIGKERCCLYHHIKQCDAPCQGDISQEKYRESVDEVLKFLGGNYDKILKDLEKKMQEASDDLEFEKAIEYRELLHSVKQIAQKQKITDTGGEDRDIVALAREHEDAVVQVFFIRNGRLIGRDHFYLRIAQGDENAEILSSFIKQFYAGTPYIPGELMLPVEPEEREILEAWLGEKRGHKVHFRIPKKGEKEKLVELAAKNAKMVLEKDKERIKREEGRTIGAVKEIEKLLGLNNLVRMEAYDISNTNGFASVGSMIVYERGKPKRNDYRKFHIKGVQGADDYASMREVLTRRFRHGLEEQKSGKELGSFNVFPDLIMMDGGKGQVNIALEVLDELHISIPVCGMVKDDHHRTRGLYYQNIEIPIDHNSEGFRLITRVQDEAHRFAIEFHRKLRSQGQVHSILDDIPGIGPARRKALMRTFASLDEIKNAEVEDLKKIPSMDEKSAKNVYNFFRGSEKEDTEATLMEEQ
;
A
#
# COMPACT_ATOMS: atom_id res chain seq x y z
N MET A 1 -17.86 18.05 -39.69
CA MET A 1 -18.54 18.73 -38.59
C MET A 1 -17.77 20.00 -38.31
N GLU A 2 -18.40 21.14 -38.55
CA GLU A 2 -17.76 22.46 -38.38
C GLU A 2 -17.31 22.62 -36.90
N ASN A 3 -16.05 22.89 -36.68
CA ASN A 3 -15.51 23.30 -35.39
C ASN A 3 -16.18 24.63 -35.01
N GLN A 4 -17.29 24.60 -34.28
CA GLN A 4 -17.83 25.80 -33.64
C GLN A 4 -16.78 26.24 -32.58
N THR A 5 -16.12 27.33 -32.87
CA THR A 5 -15.21 27.99 -31.94
C THR A 5 -16.01 28.36 -30.68
N PHE A 6 -15.62 27.85 -29.52
CA PHE A 6 -16.28 28.13 -28.24
C PHE A 6 -15.96 29.59 -27.84
N ILE A 7 -16.95 30.47 -27.94
CA ILE A 7 -16.80 31.88 -27.57
C ILE A 7 -17.33 32.04 -26.13
N ILE A 8 -16.41 32.22 -25.18
CA ILE A 8 -16.73 32.30 -23.74
C ILE A 8 -17.82 33.35 -23.46
N GLU A 9 -17.73 34.54 -24.06
CA GLU A 9 -18.68 35.64 -23.85
C GLU A 9 -20.12 35.27 -24.23
N ASP A 10 -20.33 34.50 -25.29
CA ASP A 10 -21.66 34.08 -25.73
C ASP A 10 -22.22 32.95 -24.87
N GLU A 11 -21.38 32.04 -24.45
CA GLU A 11 -21.78 30.96 -23.53
C GLU A 11 -22.11 31.48 -22.12
N LEU A 12 -21.42 32.52 -21.65
CA LEU A 12 -21.75 33.20 -20.39
C LEU A 12 -23.17 33.81 -20.37
N LYS A 13 -23.73 34.19 -21.53
CA LYS A 13 -25.10 34.73 -21.64
C LYS A 13 -26.16 33.65 -21.45
N LYS A 14 -25.84 32.38 -21.80
CA LYS A 14 -26.75 31.22 -21.75
C LYS A 14 -26.85 30.61 -20.36
N LEU A 15 -25.98 30.96 -19.41
CA LEU A 15 -25.92 30.38 -18.09
C LEU A 15 -27.23 30.60 -17.32
N PRO A 16 -27.81 29.54 -16.73
CA PRO A 16 -29.01 29.63 -15.90
C PRO A 16 -28.71 30.21 -14.51
N GLY A 17 -29.69 30.87 -13.92
CA GLY A 17 -29.62 31.34 -12.53
C GLY A 17 -29.91 30.26 -11.49
N LYS A 18 -29.72 28.98 -11.82
CA LYS A 18 -30.01 27.81 -10.97
C LYS A 18 -28.74 27.29 -10.30
N PRO A 19 -28.89 26.50 -9.20
CA PRO A 19 -27.77 25.75 -8.61
C PRO A 19 -27.17 24.75 -9.59
N GLY A 20 -25.88 24.47 -9.43
CA GLY A 20 -25.22 23.48 -10.25
C GLY A 20 -23.71 23.45 -10.08
N VAL A 21 -23.08 22.62 -10.89
CA VAL A 21 -21.62 22.46 -10.93
C VAL A 21 -21.11 22.91 -12.30
N TYR A 22 -19.95 23.56 -12.33
CA TYR A 22 -19.28 23.97 -13.55
C TYR A 22 -17.88 23.36 -13.60
N LEU A 23 -17.45 23.02 -14.83
CA LEU A 23 -16.18 22.40 -15.13
C LEU A 23 -15.41 23.33 -16.08
N MET A 24 -14.19 23.71 -15.71
CA MET A 24 -13.32 24.55 -16.53
C MET A 24 -12.30 23.68 -17.24
N HIS A 25 -12.12 23.88 -18.53
CA HIS A 25 -11.22 23.13 -19.40
C HIS A 25 -10.02 23.95 -19.82
N GLY A 26 -8.87 23.28 -19.88
CA GLY A 26 -7.60 23.84 -20.35
C GLY A 26 -7.38 23.65 -21.85
N GLU A 27 -6.18 23.99 -22.33
CA GLU A 27 -5.81 23.97 -23.75
C GLU A 27 -5.90 22.58 -24.42
N LYS A 28 -5.69 21.51 -23.65
CA LYS A 28 -5.76 20.11 -24.11
C LYS A 28 -7.11 19.47 -23.84
N ASP A 29 -8.12 20.28 -23.58
CA ASP A 29 -9.47 19.85 -23.20
C ASP A 29 -9.56 19.09 -21.86
N GLU A 30 -8.51 19.12 -21.05
CA GLU A 30 -8.49 18.56 -19.70
C GLU A 30 -9.30 19.42 -18.73
N ILE A 31 -9.99 18.81 -17.78
CA ILE A 31 -10.69 19.52 -16.71
C ILE A 31 -9.65 20.01 -15.70
N ILE A 32 -9.48 21.34 -15.65
CA ILE A 32 -8.51 22.00 -14.76
C ILE A 32 -9.11 22.47 -13.44
N TYR A 33 -10.43 22.66 -13.38
CA TYR A 33 -11.14 23.07 -12.17
C TYR A 33 -12.60 22.61 -12.21
N VAL A 34 -13.12 22.22 -11.07
CA VAL A 34 -14.53 21.92 -10.83
C VAL A 34 -15.01 22.75 -9.64
N GLY A 35 -16.16 23.40 -9.78
CA GLY A 35 -16.74 24.19 -8.70
C GLY A 35 -18.26 24.18 -8.71
N LYS A 36 -18.87 24.31 -7.53
CA LYS A 36 -20.31 24.47 -7.38
C LYS A 36 -20.75 25.93 -7.37
N ALA A 37 -22.00 26.16 -7.64
CA ALA A 37 -22.63 27.46 -7.56
C ALA A 37 -24.09 27.37 -7.08
N ILE A 38 -24.52 28.34 -6.26
CA ILE A 38 -25.94 28.58 -5.97
C ILE A 38 -26.63 29.14 -7.21
N SER A 39 -25.91 29.95 -7.98
CA SER A 39 -26.33 30.48 -9.28
C SER A 39 -25.16 30.39 -10.24
N LEU A 40 -25.25 29.45 -11.18
CA LEU A 40 -24.23 29.24 -12.22
C LEU A 40 -23.92 30.53 -12.96
N LYS A 41 -24.98 31.29 -13.33
CA LYS A 41 -24.84 32.57 -14.02
C LYS A 41 -23.97 33.57 -13.25
N ASN A 42 -24.18 33.73 -11.95
CA ASN A 42 -23.45 34.69 -11.17
C ASN A 42 -22.02 34.23 -10.91
N ARG A 43 -21.85 32.98 -10.50
CA ARG A 43 -20.56 32.44 -10.10
C ARG A 43 -19.57 32.30 -11.27
N VAL A 44 -20.00 31.74 -12.40
CA VAL A 44 -19.12 31.54 -13.56
C VAL A 44 -18.71 32.88 -14.17
N ARG A 45 -19.65 33.82 -14.25
CA ARG A 45 -19.32 35.17 -14.75
C ARG A 45 -18.26 35.89 -13.92
N GLN A 46 -18.22 35.69 -12.61
CA GLN A 46 -17.22 36.34 -11.73
C GLN A 46 -15.77 36.01 -12.15
N TYR A 47 -15.52 34.84 -12.72
CA TYR A 47 -14.19 34.46 -13.21
C TYR A 47 -13.72 35.26 -14.40
N PHE A 48 -14.61 35.80 -15.22
CA PHE A 48 -14.30 36.51 -16.46
C PHE A 48 -14.50 38.03 -16.36
N GLN A 49 -14.96 38.53 -15.20
CA GLN A 49 -15.08 39.98 -14.98
C GLN A 49 -13.76 40.59 -14.50
N PRO A 50 -13.37 41.79 -14.91
CA PRO A 50 -12.20 42.49 -14.38
C PRO A 50 -12.38 42.75 -12.87
N SER A 51 -11.64 42.08 -12.03
CA SER A 51 -11.65 42.26 -10.58
C SER A 51 -10.23 42.48 -10.08
N ARG A 52 -10.03 43.45 -9.19
CA ARG A 52 -8.70 43.78 -8.63
C ARG A 52 -8.21 42.84 -7.53
N ASN A 53 -9.06 41.94 -6.98
CA ASN A 53 -8.75 41.10 -5.80
C ASN A 53 -9.20 39.66 -5.97
N ARG A 54 -8.75 38.93 -7.03
CA ARG A 54 -9.16 37.51 -7.23
C ARG A 54 -8.24 36.48 -6.57
N GLY A 55 -7.07 36.90 -6.10
CA GLY A 55 -6.02 35.99 -5.67
C GLY A 55 -5.24 35.37 -6.84
N THR A 56 -3.96 35.09 -6.60
CA THR A 56 -3.01 34.61 -7.62
C THR A 56 -3.43 33.30 -8.29
N LYS A 57 -4.10 32.41 -7.56
CA LYS A 57 -4.62 31.13 -8.04
C LYS A 57 -5.69 31.30 -9.13
N ILE A 58 -6.69 32.14 -8.85
CA ILE A 58 -7.81 32.36 -9.77
C ILE A 58 -7.31 33.06 -11.03
N ASP A 59 -6.42 34.04 -10.88
CA ASP A 59 -5.84 34.74 -12.02
C ASP A 59 -5.03 33.77 -12.92
N GLN A 60 -4.20 32.91 -12.34
CA GLN A 60 -3.49 31.89 -13.11
C GLN A 60 -4.43 30.88 -13.76
N MET A 61 -5.47 30.41 -13.03
CA MET A 61 -6.45 29.49 -13.59
C MET A 61 -7.19 30.09 -14.79
N VAL A 62 -7.66 31.33 -14.66
CA VAL A 62 -8.44 32.03 -15.71
C VAL A 62 -7.64 32.15 -17.00
N THR A 63 -6.32 32.38 -16.94
CA THR A 63 -5.46 32.43 -18.15
C THR A 63 -5.38 31.10 -18.90
N HIS A 64 -5.68 29.99 -18.26
CA HIS A 64 -5.63 28.66 -18.87
C HIS A 64 -7.00 28.12 -19.29
N ILE A 65 -8.11 28.84 -19.00
CA ILE A 65 -9.45 28.40 -19.37
C ILE A 65 -9.69 28.66 -20.85
N THR A 66 -9.98 27.59 -21.60
CA THR A 66 -10.37 27.65 -23.02
C THR A 66 -11.86 27.51 -23.23
N ARG A 67 -12.52 26.73 -22.39
CA ARG A 67 -13.98 26.52 -22.41
C ARG A 67 -14.48 26.11 -21.04
N PHE A 68 -15.78 26.13 -20.84
CA PHE A 68 -16.42 25.60 -19.66
C PHE A 68 -17.68 24.80 -20.00
N GLU A 69 -18.02 23.87 -19.12
CA GLU A 69 -19.27 23.12 -19.12
C GLU A 69 -19.99 23.34 -17.80
N TYR A 70 -21.28 23.04 -17.74
CA TYR A 70 -22.04 23.12 -16.50
C TYR A 70 -23.14 22.07 -16.44
N ILE A 71 -23.46 21.65 -15.22
CA ILE A 71 -24.52 20.70 -14.89
C ILE A 71 -25.46 21.39 -13.91
N VAL A 72 -26.74 21.50 -14.26
CA VAL A 72 -27.76 22.09 -13.40
C VAL A 72 -28.23 21.03 -12.39
N THR A 73 -28.40 21.43 -11.14
CA THR A 73 -28.94 20.57 -10.06
C THR A 73 -30.20 21.18 -9.47
N ASP A 74 -30.98 20.36 -8.75
CA ASP A 74 -32.22 20.81 -8.13
C ASP A 74 -31.98 21.56 -6.81
N SER A 75 -30.85 21.29 -6.15
CA SER A 75 -30.48 21.93 -4.89
C SER A 75 -28.98 22.21 -4.80
N GLU A 76 -28.59 23.11 -3.89
CA GLU A 76 -27.19 23.39 -3.59
C GLU A 76 -26.49 22.18 -2.94
N LEU A 77 -27.24 21.39 -2.17
CA LEU A 77 -26.73 20.16 -1.56
C LEU A 77 -26.36 19.13 -2.62
N GLU A 78 -27.20 18.98 -3.63
CA GLU A 78 -26.92 18.09 -4.77
C GLU A 78 -25.69 18.58 -5.57
N ALA A 79 -25.57 19.90 -5.78
CA ALA A 79 -24.39 20.50 -6.38
C ALA A 79 -23.12 20.18 -5.59
N LEU A 80 -23.16 20.24 -4.24
CA LEU A 80 -22.04 19.90 -3.37
C LEU A 80 -21.59 18.44 -3.55
N VAL A 81 -22.54 17.49 -3.56
CA VAL A 81 -22.25 16.07 -3.74
C VAL A 81 -21.69 15.79 -5.11
N LEU A 82 -22.24 16.41 -6.16
CA LEU A 82 -21.76 16.27 -7.52
C LEU A 82 -20.36 16.86 -7.71
N GLU A 83 -20.09 18.04 -7.15
CA GLU A 83 -18.75 18.65 -7.11
C GLU A 83 -17.72 17.70 -6.53
N CYS A 84 -18.01 17.11 -5.34
CA CYS A 84 -17.11 16.15 -4.70
C CYS A 84 -16.79 14.93 -5.56
N ASN A 85 -17.81 14.39 -6.24
CA ASN A 85 -17.65 13.22 -7.12
C ASN A 85 -16.80 13.55 -8.34
N LEU A 86 -17.05 14.68 -8.98
CA LEU A 86 -16.32 15.13 -10.16
C LEU A 86 -14.85 15.49 -9.83
N ILE A 87 -14.59 16.12 -8.68
CA ILE A 87 -13.23 16.38 -8.21
C ILE A 87 -12.49 15.05 -8.00
N LYS A 88 -13.14 14.04 -7.40
CA LYS A 88 -12.53 12.72 -7.17
C LYS A 88 -12.25 11.99 -8.48
N GLU A 89 -13.15 12.08 -9.46
CA GLU A 89 -13.06 11.43 -10.77
C GLU A 89 -11.97 12.06 -11.64
N HIS A 90 -12.00 13.39 -11.82
CA HIS A 90 -11.15 14.10 -12.79
C HIS A 90 -9.83 14.60 -12.20
N ARG A 91 -9.72 14.71 -10.88
CA ARG A 91 -8.53 15.20 -10.16
C ARG A 91 -7.97 16.50 -10.73
N PRO A 92 -8.75 17.59 -10.81
CA PRO A 92 -8.37 18.80 -11.49
C PRO A 92 -7.20 19.51 -10.82
N LYS A 93 -6.33 20.14 -11.63
CA LYS A 93 -5.09 20.76 -11.15
C LYS A 93 -5.30 21.89 -10.13
N TYR A 94 -6.37 22.66 -10.26
CA TYR A 94 -6.65 23.83 -9.43
C TYR A 94 -7.61 23.56 -8.27
N ASN A 95 -8.06 22.33 -8.06
CA ASN A 95 -8.82 21.98 -6.86
C ASN A 95 -7.89 21.45 -5.75
N THR A 96 -8.24 21.78 -4.52
CA THR A 96 -7.64 21.11 -3.34
C THR A 96 -8.01 19.65 -3.34
N MET A 97 -7.03 18.75 -3.26
CA MET A 97 -7.22 17.33 -3.43
C MET A 97 -6.73 16.53 -2.25
N LEU A 98 -7.59 15.65 -1.75
CA LEU A 98 -7.22 14.60 -0.81
C LEU A 98 -6.45 13.49 -1.55
N MET A 99 -5.19 13.28 -1.16
CA MET A 99 -4.31 12.34 -1.83
C MET A 99 -4.46 10.89 -1.32
N ASP A 100 -5.00 10.74 -0.11
CA ASP A 100 -5.17 9.46 0.57
C ASP A 100 -6.61 8.95 0.48
N ASP A 101 -6.78 7.70 0.03
CA ASP A 101 -8.06 6.96 0.07
C ASP A 101 -7.98 5.87 1.15
N LYS A 102 -8.16 6.27 2.42
CA LYS A 102 -8.05 5.36 3.57
C LYS A 102 -9.42 4.82 3.97
N SER A 103 -9.55 3.50 4.05
CA SER A 103 -10.72 2.84 4.61
C SER A 103 -10.42 2.31 6.02
N TYR A 104 -11.25 2.69 6.98
CA TYR A 104 -11.07 2.31 8.38
C TYR A 104 -11.85 1.07 8.76
N PRO A 105 -11.26 0.16 9.54
CA PRO A 105 -11.98 -0.95 10.13
C PRO A 105 -12.79 -0.51 11.36
N PHE A 106 -13.91 -1.22 11.55
CA PHE A 106 -14.80 -1.11 12.71
C PHE A 106 -14.88 -2.47 13.39
N ILE A 107 -15.14 -2.45 14.69
CA ILE A 107 -15.61 -3.63 15.42
C ILE A 107 -17.13 -3.63 15.35
N LYS A 108 -17.69 -4.68 14.75
CA LYS A 108 -19.14 -4.88 14.60
C LYS A 108 -19.61 -5.93 15.59
N VAL A 109 -20.66 -5.60 16.35
CA VAL A 109 -21.41 -6.55 17.18
C VAL A 109 -22.81 -6.67 16.59
N THR A 110 -23.21 -7.88 16.18
CA THR A 110 -24.48 -8.13 15.46
C THR A 110 -25.65 -8.25 16.43
N THR A 111 -25.97 -7.17 17.12
CA THR A 111 -27.00 -7.12 18.19
C THR A 111 -28.42 -7.50 17.74
N GLY A 112 -28.69 -7.49 16.43
CA GLY A 112 -29.95 -7.94 15.85
C GLY A 112 -30.10 -9.46 15.72
N GLU A 113 -29.03 -10.25 15.93
CA GLU A 113 -29.08 -11.71 15.91
C GLU A 113 -29.51 -12.26 17.29
N ALA A 114 -30.11 -13.46 17.32
CA ALA A 114 -30.49 -14.13 18.58
C ALA A 114 -29.25 -14.38 19.47
N TYR A 115 -28.16 -14.81 18.83
CA TYR A 115 -26.84 -14.96 19.44
C TYR A 115 -25.83 -14.06 18.71
N PRO A 116 -25.64 -12.81 19.18
CA PRO A 116 -24.75 -11.85 18.52
C PRO A 116 -23.32 -12.35 18.36
N ARG A 117 -22.65 -11.88 17.29
CA ARG A 117 -21.23 -12.15 17.00
C ARG A 117 -20.42 -10.88 17.02
N ILE A 118 -19.13 -11.05 17.27
CA ILE A 118 -18.16 -9.98 17.12
C ILE A 118 -17.28 -10.22 15.90
N MET A 119 -17.13 -9.19 15.06
CA MET A 119 -16.33 -9.28 13.85
C MET A 119 -15.78 -7.91 13.42
N MET A 120 -14.77 -7.92 12.56
CA MET A 120 -14.29 -6.72 11.90
C MET A 120 -15.18 -6.40 10.69
N ALA A 121 -15.50 -5.13 10.49
CA ALA A 121 -16.21 -4.64 9.32
C ALA A 121 -15.50 -3.39 8.76
N ARG A 122 -15.54 -3.19 7.45
CA ARG A 122 -15.04 -1.97 6.79
C ARG A 122 -16.16 -1.04 6.34
N GLN A 123 -17.37 -1.56 6.28
CA GLN A 123 -18.56 -0.80 5.90
C GLN A 123 -19.62 -0.92 7.00
N MET A 124 -20.29 0.17 7.29
CA MET A 124 -21.46 0.18 8.16
C MET A 124 -22.72 -0.09 7.35
N LYS A 125 -23.57 -1.00 7.84
CA LYS A 125 -24.87 -1.32 7.23
C LYS A 125 -26.00 -0.95 8.19
N LYS A 126 -27.17 -0.63 7.68
CA LYS A 126 -28.38 -0.40 8.49
C LYS A 126 -29.01 -1.76 8.85
N ASP A 127 -28.35 -2.54 9.71
CA ASP A 127 -28.71 -3.95 10.02
C ASP A 127 -28.92 -4.21 11.52
N LYS A 128 -29.28 -3.22 12.30
CA LYS A 128 -29.45 -3.30 13.77
C LYS A 128 -28.18 -3.74 14.54
N SER A 129 -27.01 -3.74 13.89
CA SER A 129 -25.73 -4.02 14.55
C SER A 129 -25.16 -2.76 15.19
N LYS A 130 -24.37 -2.94 16.25
CA LYS A 130 -23.57 -1.83 16.83
C LYS A 130 -22.17 -1.84 16.24
N TYR A 131 -21.68 -0.66 15.88
CA TYR A 131 -20.36 -0.47 15.29
C TYR A 131 -19.52 0.42 16.20
N PHE A 132 -18.27 0.03 16.44
CA PHE A 132 -17.31 0.77 17.24
C PHE A 132 -16.10 1.12 16.37
N GLY A 133 -15.69 2.40 16.42
CA GLY A 133 -14.61 2.91 15.57
C GLY A 133 -14.90 4.33 15.06
N PRO A 134 -14.22 4.80 14.01
CA PRO A 134 -13.23 4.09 13.20
C PRO A 134 -11.89 3.84 13.93
N TYR A 135 -11.26 2.69 13.68
CA TYR A 135 -9.92 2.40 14.17
C TYR A 135 -8.89 2.63 13.06
N THR A 136 -7.72 3.13 13.42
CA THR A 136 -6.65 3.42 12.45
C THR A 136 -5.75 2.22 12.15
N SER A 137 -5.86 1.13 12.92
CA SER A 137 -5.06 -0.08 12.77
C SER A 137 -5.91 -1.34 12.69
N VAL A 138 -5.77 -2.10 11.60
CA VAL A 138 -6.39 -3.42 11.42
C VAL A 138 -5.89 -4.42 12.47
N THR A 139 -4.61 -4.37 12.81
CA THR A 139 -4.00 -5.23 13.84
C THR A 139 -4.64 -4.96 15.19
N ALA A 140 -4.74 -3.70 15.60
CA ALA A 140 -5.39 -3.34 16.87
C ALA A 140 -6.84 -3.82 16.97
N VAL A 141 -7.61 -3.78 15.86
CA VAL A 141 -8.97 -4.32 15.81
C VAL A 141 -8.98 -5.84 16.00
N LYS A 142 -8.08 -6.57 15.31
CA LYS A 142 -7.96 -8.01 15.44
C LYS A 142 -7.57 -8.43 16.86
N ASP A 143 -6.57 -7.77 17.43
CA ASP A 143 -6.10 -8.03 18.79
C ASP A 143 -7.20 -7.75 19.83
N THR A 144 -7.97 -6.66 19.64
CA THR A 144 -9.11 -6.34 20.51
C THR A 144 -10.22 -7.40 20.39
N ILE A 145 -10.55 -7.86 19.19
CA ILE A 145 -11.56 -8.93 18.97
C ILE A 145 -11.09 -10.24 19.60
N GLU A 146 -9.81 -10.58 19.47
CA GLU A 146 -9.25 -11.78 20.08
C GLU A 146 -9.28 -11.70 21.60
N LEU A 147 -8.90 -10.58 22.19
CA LEU A 147 -9.00 -10.34 23.62
C LEU A 147 -10.45 -10.48 24.12
N ILE A 148 -11.42 -9.87 23.42
CA ILE A 148 -12.84 -9.99 23.76
C ILE A 148 -13.32 -11.43 23.72
N ARG A 149 -12.85 -12.24 22.75
CA ARG A 149 -13.19 -13.67 22.72
C ARG A 149 -12.62 -14.45 23.89
N LYS A 150 -11.39 -14.15 24.29
CA LYS A 150 -10.78 -14.76 25.49
C LYS A 150 -11.53 -14.40 26.77
N LEU A 151 -12.00 -13.14 26.88
CA LEU A 151 -12.70 -12.65 28.06
C LEU A 151 -14.17 -13.09 28.15
N TYR A 152 -14.90 -13.04 27.03
CA TYR A 152 -16.37 -13.14 27.00
C TYR A 152 -16.90 -14.31 26.15
N ARG A 153 -16.04 -15.07 25.52
CA ARG A 153 -16.31 -16.31 24.74
C ARG A 153 -17.40 -16.19 23.68
N LEU A 154 -17.48 -15.01 23.01
CA LEU A 154 -18.46 -14.78 21.97
C LEU A 154 -18.12 -15.52 20.68
N ARG A 155 -19.15 -16.02 19.98
CA ARG A 155 -19.00 -16.69 18.69
C ARG A 155 -18.54 -15.74 17.60
N SER A 156 -17.84 -16.29 16.59
CA SER A 156 -17.44 -15.58 15.37
C SER A 156 -17.93 -16.26 14.08
N CYS A 157 -18.51 -17.46 14.20
CA CYS A 157 -18.93 -18.27 13.06
C CYS A 157 -20.15 -17.67 12.33
N ASN A 158 -20.36 -18.11 11.06
CA ASN A 158 -21.45 -17.63 10.21
C ASN A 158 -22.74 -18.46 10.33
N ARG A 159 -22.84 -19.41 11.30
CA ARG A 159 -24.04 -20.21 11.51
C ARG A 159 -25.26 -19.35 11.85
N ILE A 160 -26.41 -19.69 11.32
CA ILE A 160 -27.67 -18.98 11.59
C ILE A 160 -28.34 -19.60 12.81
N LEU A 161 -28.17 -18.98 13.96
CA LEU A 161 -28.78 -19.45 15.21
C LEU A 161 -30.08 -18.70 15.50
N PRO A 162 -31.15 -19.38 16.01
CA PRO A 162 -31.16 -20.75 16.55
C PRO A 162 -31.35 -21.89 15.53
N ARG A 163 -31.57 -21.58 14.24
CA ARG A 163 -31.90 -22.59 13.18
C ARG A 163 -30.90 -23.75 13.09
N ASP A 164 -29.61 -23.46 13.29
CA ASP A 164 -28.50 -24.41 13.07
C ASP A 164 -27.97 -25.03 14.39
N ILE A 165 -28.72 -24.94 15.50
CA ILE A 165 -28.38 -25.57 16.77
C ILE A 165 -28.44 -27.09 16.61
N GLY A 166 -27.39 -27.79 17.04
CA GLY A 166 -27.28 -29.25 17.04
C GLY A 166 -27.02 -29.90 15.68
N LYS A 167 -26.95 -29.14 14.58
CA LYS A 167 -26.78 -29.70 13.23
C LYS A 167 -25.35 -30.15 12.93
N GLU A 168 -24.36 -29.49 13.51
CA GLU A 168 -22.95 -29.75 13.24
C GLU A 168 -22.14 -29.70 14.53
N ARG A 169 -21.00 -30.40 14.56
CA ARG A 169 -20.06 -30.36 15.69
C ARG A 169 -19.57 -28.95 15.97
N CYS A 170 -19.23 -28.67 17.24
CA CYS A 170 -18.62 -27.42 17.64
C CYS A 170 -17.26 -27.22 16.96
N CYS A 171 -16.88 -25.94 16.73
CA CYS A 171 -15.62 -25.59 16.10
C CYS A 171 -14.47 -25.52 17.13
N LEU A 172 -13.23 -25.37 16.62
CA LEU A 172 -12.02 -25.25 17.43
C LEU A 172 -12.12 -24.20 18.54
N TYR A 173 -12.79 -23.06 18.30
CA TYR A 173 -12.92 -21.98 19.30
C TYR A 173 -13.64 -22.41 20.58
N HIS A 174 -14.53 -23.41 20.52
CA HIS A 174 -15.12 -24.01 21.73
C HIS A 174 -14.07 -24.80 22.51
N HIS A 175 -13.31 -25.65 21.80
CA HIS A 175 -12.30 -26.50 22.44
C HIS A 175 -11.18 -25.70 23.11
N ILE A 176 -10.79 -24.57 22.54
CA ILE A 176 -9.81 -23.64 23.13
C ILE A 176 -10.47 -22.60 24.06
N LYS A 177 -11.71 -22.82 24.51
CA LYS A 177 -12.46 -22.00 25.48
C LYS A 177 -12.63 -20.51 25.07
N GLN A 178 -12.70 -20.23 23.76
CA GLN A 178 -12.95 -18.89 23.21
C GLN A 178 -14.37 -18.71 22.64
N CYS A 179 -15.27 -19.70 22.84
CA CYS A 179 -16.67 -19.67 22.45
C CYS A 179 -17.49 -20.61 23.35
N ASP A 180 -18.59 -20.12 23.90
CA ASP A 180 -19.49 -20.93 24.74
C ASP A 180 -20.44 -21.83 23.91
N ALA A 181 -20.13 -22.10 22.66
CA ALA A 181 -20.83 -23.00 21.75
C ALA A 181 -22.37 -22.88 21.73
N PRO A 182 -22.95 -21.69 21.51
CA PRO A 182 -24.40 -21.57 21.40
C PRO A 182 -24.99 -22.39 20.26
N CYS A 183 -24.15 -22.90 19.36
CA CYS A 183 -24.53 -23.84 18.29
C CYS A 183 -24.80 -25.27 18.78
N GLN A 184 -24.43 -25.61 20.01
CA GLN A 184 -24.77 -26.90 20.64
C GLN A 184 -25.98 -26.78 21.57
N GLY A 185 -26.38 -25.56 21.93
CA GLY A 185 -27.46 -25.32 22.89
C GLY A 185 -27.00 -25.30 24.35
N ASP A 186 -25.69 -25.34 24.61
CA ASP A 186 -25.11 -25.43 25.96
C ASP A 186 -25.31 -24.15 26.79
N ILE A 187 -25.65 -23.04 26.14
CA ILE A 187 -25.88 -21.74 26.77
C ILE A 187 -27.23 -21.16 26.36
N SER A 188 -28.02 -20.67 27.34
CA SER A 188 -29.28 -19.98 27.08
C SER A 188 -29.05 -18.64 26.38
N GLN A 189 -30.06 -18.18 25.64
CA GLN A 189 -29.99 -16.90 24.94
C GLN A 189 -29.83 -15.73 25.92
N GLU A 190 -30.48 -15.78 27.09
CA GLU A 190 -30.41 -14.74 28.11
C GLU A 190 -28.97 -14.61 28.64
N LYS A 191 -28.38 -15.73 29.08
CA LYS A 191 -27.02 -15.76 29.61
C LYS A 191 -25.97 -15.33 28.56
N TYR A 192 -26.19 -15.72 27.30
CA TYR A 192 -25.32 -15.27 26.21
C TYR A 192 -25.44 -13.76 25.98
N ARG A 193 -26.65 -13.18 26.08
CA ARG A 193 -26.86 -11.75 25.96
C ARG A 193 -26.22 -10.93 27.07
N GLU A 194 -26.16 -11.45 28.30
CA GLU A 194 -25.40 -10.81 29.39
C GLU A 194 -23.93 -10.62 29.01
N SER A 195 -23.30 -11.66 28.42
CA SER A 195 -21.93 -11.56 27.93
C SER A 195 -21.79 -10.51 26.81
N VAL A 196 -22.79 -10.43 25.91
CA VAL A 196 -22.81 -9.40 24.86
C VAL A 196 -22.92 -7.99 25.46
N ASP A 197 -23.75 -7.77 26.48
CA ASP A 197 -23.90 -6.48 27.15
C ASP A 197 -22.59 -6.04 27.84
N GLU A 198 -21.87 -6.98 28.45
CA GLU A 198 -20.54 -6.69 29.01
C GLU A 198 -19.54 -6.32 27.91
N VAL A 199 -19.57 -6.97 26.75
CA VAL A 199 -18.74 -6.61 25.59
C VAL A 199 -19.10 -5.21 25.07
N LEU A 200 -20.38 -4.85 25.03
CA LEU A 200 -20.78 -3.49 24.62
C LEU A 200 -20.28 -2.44 25.61
N LYS A 201 -20.30 -2.72 26.92
CA LYS A 201 -19.73 -1.84 27.96
C LYS A 201 -18.21 -1.73 27.81
N PHE A 202 -17.52 -2.85 27.56
CA PHE A 202 -16.07 -2.89 27.31
C PHE A 202 -15.69 -2.04 26.09
N LEU A 203 -16.36 -2.23 24.96
CA LEU A 203 -16.13 -1.45 23.73
C LEU A 203 -16.53 0.02 23.90
N GLY A 204 -17.47 0.32 24.79
CA GLY A 204 -17.81 1.67 25.23
C GLY A 204 -16.79 2.28 26.19
N GLY A 205 -15.75 1.53 26.57
CA GLY A 205 -14.63 2.00 27.39
C GLY A 205 -14.83 1.84 28.90
N ASN A 206 -15.83 1.11 29.37
CA ASN A 206 -15.98 0.80 30.78
C ASN A 206 -15.18 -0.46 31.13
N TYR A 207 -13.95 -0.25 31.62
CA TYR A 207 -13.01 -1.33 31.95
C TYR A 207 -12.96 -1.66 33.44
N ASP A 208 -13.55 -0.84 34.33
CA ASP A 208 -13.36 -0.97 35.79
C ASP A 208 -13.83 -2.30 36.35
N LYS A 209 -14.97 -2.81 35.87
CA LYS A 209 -15.51 -4.09 36.30
C LYS A 209 -14.61 -5.24 35.90
N ILE A 210 -14.23 -5.32 34.62
CA ILE A 210 -13.39 -6.41 34.13
C ILE A 210 -11.99 -6.41 34.74
N LEU A 211 -11.43 -5.22 35.01
CA LEU A 211 -10.13 -5.11 35.69
C LEU A 211 -10.19 -5.69 37.10
N LYS A 212 -11.23 -5.34 37.88
CA LYS A 212 -11.46 -5.89 39.23
C LYS A 212 -11.71 -7.39 39.21
N ASP A 213 -12.52 -7.87 38.26
CA ASP A 213 -12.82 -9.30 38.13
C ASP A 213 -11.58 -10.13 37.76
N LEU A 214 -10.72 -9.59 36.87
CA LEU A 214 -9.47 -10.26 36.49
C LEU A 214 -8.45 -10.23 37.65
N GLU A 215 -8.33 -9.13 38.38
CA GLU A 215 -7.46 -9.05 39.56
C GLU A 215 -7.89 -10.07 40.63
N LYS A 216 -9.21 -10.16 40.89
CA LYS A 216 -9.75 -11.14 41.84
C LYS A 216 -9.48 -12.58 41.39
N LYS A 217 -9.77 -12.93 40.14
CA LYS A 217 -9.52 -14.27 39.59
C LYS A 217 -8.04 -14.64 39.57
N MET A 218 -7.16 -13.66 39.30
CA MET A 218 -5.71 -13.87 39.36
C MET A 218 -5.26 -14.20 40.79
N GLN A 219 -5.80 -13.48 41.80
CA GLN A 219 -5.47 -13.73 43.19
C GLN A 219 -6.01 -15.08 43.64
N GLU A 220 -7.28 -15.39 43.36
CA GLU A 220 -7.89 -16.68 43.69
C GLU A 220 -7.11 -17.85 43.08
N ALA A 221 -6.72 -17.77 41.79
CA ALA A 221 -5.91 -18.81 41.17
C ALA A 221 -4.51 -18.93 41.76
N SER A 222 -3.93 -17.81 42.25
CA SER A 222 -2.64 -17.83 42.94
C SER A 222 -2.75 -18.48 44.32
N ASP A 223 -3.81 -18.19 45.07
CA ASP A 223 -4.07 -18.74 46.40
C ASP A 223 -4.38 -20.27 46.33
N ASP A 224 -5.03 -20.71 45.23
CA ASP A 224 -5.29 -22.11 44.91
C ASP A 224 -4.07 -22.83 44.30
N LEU A 225 -2.90 -22.19 44.21
CA LEU A 225 -1.64 -22.69 43.61
C LEU A 225 -1.76 -23.08 42.13
N GLU A 226 -2.79 -22.57 41.41
CA GLU A 226 -2.99 -22.76 39.99
C GLU A 226 -2.19 -21.70 39.16
N PHE A 227 -0.88 -21.75 39.25
CA PHE A 227 0.01 -20.71 38.71
C PHE A 227 -0.15 -20.47 37.21
N GLU A 228 -0.44 -21.49 36.40
CA GLU A 228 -0.68 -21.30 34.96
C GLU A 228 -1.91 -20.43 34.69
N LYS A 229 -3.00 -20.64 35.44
CA LYS A 229 -4.21 -19.81 35.35
C LYS A 229 -3.96 -18.40 35.87
N ALA A 230 -3.20 -18.26 36.94
CA ALA A 230 -2.84 -16.95 37.48
C ALA A 230 -2.02 -16.13 36.46
N ILE A 231 -1.10 -16.78 35.73
CA ILE A 231 -0.33 -16.16 34.63
C ILE A 231 -1.27 -15.74 33.49
N GLU A 232 -2.21 -16.59 33.09
CA GLU A 232 -3.19 -16.27 32.05
C GLU A 232 -4.02 -15.04 32.43
N TYR A 233 -4.54 -14.96 33.64
CA TYR A 233 -5.30 -13.81 34.11
C TYR A 233 -4.43 -12.55 34.21
N ARG A 234 -3.16 -12.65 34.58
CA ARG A 234 -2.21 -11.54 34.57
C ARG A 234 -1.97 -10.97 33.17
N GLU A 235 -1.83 -11.83 32.17
CA GLU A 235 -1.65 -11.41 30.77
C GLU A 235 -2.90 -10.72 30.22
N LEU A 236 -4.09 -11.25 30.53
CA LEU A 236 -5.37 -10.62 30.19
C LEU A 236 -5.51 -9.25 30.85
N LEU A 237 -5.20 -9.15 32.14
CA LEU A 237 -5.21 -7.91 32.91
C LEU A 237 -4.26 -6.88 32.30
N HIS A 238 -3.05 -7.28 31.94
CA HIS A 238 -2.07 -6.41 31.29
C HIS A 238 -2.59 -5.89 29.95
N SER A 239 -3.16 -6.77 29.12
CA SER A 239 -3.75 -6.42 27.82
C SER A 239 -4.90 -5.42 27.95
N VAL A 240 -5.80 -5.61 28.93
CA VAL A 240 -6.89 -4.66 29.20
C VAL A 240 -6.33 -3.32 29.69
N LYS A 241 -5.35 -3.32 30.60
CA LYS A 241 -4.68 -2.09 31.08
C LYS A 241 -3.99 -1.34 29.94
N GLN A 242 -3.35 -2.02 28.99
CA GLN A 242 -2.74 -1.37 27.82
C GLN A 242 -3.80 -0.68 26.92
N ILE A 243 -4.94 -1.32 26.67
CA ILE A 243 -6.03 -0.71 25.90
C ILE A 243 -6.58 0.51 26.64
N ALA A 244 -6.82 0.40 27.95
CA ALA A 244 -7.31 1.49 28.77
C ALA A 244 -6.33 2.68 28.84
N GLN A 245 -5.03 2.44 28.89
CA GLN A 245 -3.99 3.50 28.90
C GLN A 245 -3.88 4.23 27.57
N LYS A 246 -3.99 3.54 26.43
CA LYS A 246 -3.93 4.17 25.10
C LYS A 246 -5.10 5.13 24.84
N GLN A 247 -6.19 5.01 25.60
CA GLN A 247 -7.41 5.82 25.45
C GLN A 247 -7.52 6.96 26.49
N LYS A 248 -6.41 7.36 27.10
CA LYS A 248 -6.35 8.28 28.26
C LYS A 248 -6.72 9.75 28.00
N ILE A 249 -6.95 10.19 26.77
CA ILE A 249 -7.50 11.52 26.51
C ILE A 249 -9.00 11.43 26.76
N THR A 250 -9.40 11.77 27.98
CA THR A 250 -10.80 11.82 28.40
C THR A 250 -11.29 13.25 28.31
N ASP A 251 -12.26 13.48 27.46
CA ASP A 251 -13.12 14.66 27.56
C ASP A 251 -14.31 14.31 28.44
N THR A 252 -14.54 15.11 29.43
CA THR A 252 -15.60 14.91 30.46
C THR A 252 -17.03 14.97 29.91
N GLY A 253 -17.24 15.30 28.64
CA GLY A 253 -18.56 15.44 28.00
C GLY A 253 -19.19 14.17 27.46
N GLY A 254 -18.47 13.04 27.35
CA GLY A 254 -19.01 11.77 26.85
C GLY A 254 -19.49 11.76 25.38
N GLU A 255 -19.26 12.83 24.61
CA GLU A 255 -19.77 13.00 23.25
C GLU A 255 -18.80 12.48 22.21
N ASP A 256 -19.39 12.07 21.08
CA ASP A 256 -18.63 11.67 19.89
C ASP A 256 -18.25 12.89 19.08
N ARG A 257 -16.95 13.08 18.85
CA ARG A 257 -16.42 14.21 18.07
C ARG A 257 -15.17 13.85 17.29
N ASP A 258 -14.92 14.60 16.22
CA ASP A 258 -13.64 14.56 15.52
C ASP A 258 -12.97 15.94 15.66
N ILE A 259 -11.66 15.92 15.95
CA ILE A 259 -10.85 17.14 15.98
C ILE A 259 -10.03 17.14 14.72
N VAL A 260 -10.22 18.17 13.91
CA VAL A 260 -9.58 18.32 12.61
C VAL A 260 -8.73 19.58 12.63
N ALA A 261 -7.44 19.45 12.39
CA ALA A 261 -6.54 20.59 12.29
C ALA A 261 -5.57 20.39 11.14
N LEU A 262 -5.04 21.48 10.58
CA LEU A 262 -4.17 21.45 9.42
C LEU A 262 -2.86 22.18 9.69
N ALA A 263 -1.82 21.73 8.97
CA ALA A 263 -0.59 22.47 8.73
C ALA A 263 -0.34 22.52 7.22
N ARG A 264 0.13 23.64 6.72
CA ARG A 264 0.41 23.82 5.28
C ARG A 264 1.75 24.48 5.04
N GLU A 265 2.32 24.20 3.89
CA GLU A 265 3.51 24.86 3.38
C GLU A 265 3.57 24.75 1.85
N HIS A 266 3.66 25.88 1.16
CA HIS A 266 3.61 25.99 -0.31
C HIS A 266 2.36 25.32 -0.89
N GLU A 267 2.51 24.23 -1.65
CA GLU A 267 1.44 23.47 -2.31
C GLU A 267 1.05 22.20 -1.55
N ASP A 268 1.68 21.95 -0.39
CA ASP A 268 1.42 20.77 0.43
C ASP A 268 0.72 21.14 1.74
N ALA A 269 -0.28 20.36 2.10
CA ALA A 269 -0.92 20.45 3.41
C ALA A 269 -1.09 19.06 4.02
N VAL A 270 -1.06 19.02 5.35
CA VAL A 270 -1.39 17.84 6.15
C VAL A 270 -2.54 18.20 7.07
N VAL A 271 -3.61 17.41 7.00
CA VAL A 271 -4.72 17.48 7.94
C VAL A 271 -4.59 16.33 8.93
N GLN A 272 -4.55 16.65 10.22
CA GLN A 272 -4.59 15.70 11.33
C GLN A 272 -6.02 15.57 11.84
N VAL A 273 -6.49 14.32 11.99
CA VAL A 273 -7.79 14.01 12.59
C VAL A 273 -7.58 13.20 13.86
N PHE A 274 -8.23 13.60 14.96
CA PHE A 274 -8.37 12.82 16.18
C PHE A 274 -9.80 12.33 16.29
N PHE A 275 -9.99 11.03 16.42
CA PHE A 275 -11.29 10.39 16.57
C PHE A 275 -11.62 10.19 18.05
N ILE A 276 -12.57 10.97 18.58
CA ILE A 276 -13.03 10.87 19.96
C ILE A 276 -14.41 10.23 19.95
N ARG A 277 -14.57 9.14 20.72
CA ARG A 277 -15.84 8.42 20.89
C ARG A 277 -16.07 8.17 22.37
N ASN A 278 -17.28 8.47 22.83
CA ASN A 278 -17.64 8.45 24.25
C ASN A 278 -16.63 9.22 25.11
N GLY A 279 -16.18 10.39 24.64
CA GLY A 279 -15.19 11.22 25.32
C GLY A 279 -13.74 10.68 25.31
N ARG A 280 -13.44 9.59 24.59
CA ARG A 280 -12.11 8.97 24.55
C ARG A 280 -11.50 9.02 23.17
N LEU A 281 -10.19 9.25 23.09
CA LEU A 281 -9.43 9.19 21.85
C LEU A 281 -9.26 7.72 21.44
N ILE A 282 -9.98 7.28 20.41
CA ILE A 282 -9.90 5.92 19.88
C ILE A 282 -8.88 5.78 18.74
N GLY A 283 -8.47 6.88 18.13
CA GLY A 283 -7.48 6.86 17.05
C GLY A 283 -7.11 8.27 16.60
N ARG A 284 -6.00 8.33 15.89
CA ARG A 284 -5.55 9.54 15.19
C ARG A 284 -5.00 9.16 13.83
N ASP A 285 -5.26 9.98 12.83
CA ASP A 285 -4.68 9.79 11.49
C ASP A 285 -4.41 11.14 10.84
N HIS A 286 -3.55 11.12 9.81
CA HIS A 286 -3.21 12.30 9.05
C HIS A 286 -3.43 12.05 7.56
N PHE A 287 -3.71 13.12 6.82
CA PHE A 287 -4.04 13.09 5.41
C PHE A 287 -3.26 14.15 4.68
N TYR A 288 -2.73 13.77 3.53
CA TYR A 288 -2.03 14.67 2.64
C TYR A 288 -3.01 15.31 1.66
N LEU A 289 -2.90 16.62 1.52
CA LEU A 289 -3.64 17.37 0.51
C LEU A 289 -2.64 18.09 -0.38
N ARG A 290 -2.92 18.09 -1.66
CA ARG A 290 -2.34 19.06 -2.59
C ARG A 290 -3.23 20.28 -2.60
N ILE A 291 -2.65 21.43 -2.32
CA ILE A 291 -3.34 22.72 -2.27
C ILE A 291 -2.78 23.63 -3.37
N ALA A 292 -3.57 24.58 -3.84
CA ALA A 292 -3.06 25.58 -4.74
C ALA A 292 -2.43 26.73 -3.93
N GLN A 293 -1.48 27.41 -4.56
CA GLN A 293 -0.85 28.59 -3.97
C GLN A 293 -1.91 29.69 -3.78
N GLY A 294 -2.12 30.11 -2.55
CA GLY A 294 -3.13 31.11 -2.20
C GLY A 294 -4.42 30.58 -1.58
N ASP A 295 -4.62 29.24 -1.51
CA ASP A 295 -5.76 28.66 -0.79
C ASP A 295 -5.75 29.09 0.69
N GLU A 296 -6.90 29.52 1.24
CA GLU A 296 -7.02 29.85 2.65
C GLU A 296 -7.30 28.59 3.50
N ASN A 297 -6.98 28.67 4.79
CA ASN A 297 -7.22 27.55 5.70
C ASN A 297 -8.69 27.13 5.75
N ALA A 298 -9.61 28.07 5.63
CA ALA A 298 -11.04 27.83 5.60
C ALA A 298 -11.47 27.01 4.37
N GLU A 299 -10.95 27.34 3.19
CA GLU A 299 -11.18 26.62 1.92
C GLU A 299 -10.60 25.21 1.96
N ILE A 300 -9.36 25.05 2.47
CA ILE A 300 -8.70 23.74 2.61
C ILE A 300 -9.49 22.83 3.53
N LEU A 301 -9.96 23.35 4.67
CA LEU A 301 -10.77 22.56 5.63
C LEU A 301 -12.12 22.16 5.02
N SER A 302 -12.79 23.08 4.31
CA SER A 302 -14.04 22.77 3.60
C SER A 302 -13.84 21.65 2.59
N SER A 303 -12.80 21.72 1.77
CA SER A 303 -12.44 20.73 0.77
C SER A 303 -12.11 19.38 1.41
N PHE A 304 -11.37 19.39 2.52
CA PHE A 304 -11.08 18.17 3.30
C PHE A 304 -12.36 17.52 3.85
N ILE A 305 -13.21 18.32 4.52
CA ILE A 305 -14.45 17.84 5.13
C ILE A 305 -15.34 17.20 4.06
N LYS A 306 -15.50 17.85 2.91
CA LYS A 306 -16.27 17.33 1.78
C LYS A 306 -15.75 15.96 1.33
N GLN A 307 -14.46 15.87 1.00
CA GLN A 307 -13.87 14.66 0.42
C GLN A 307 -13.75 13.52 1.45
N PHE A 308 -13.39 13.82 2.68
CA PHE A 308 -13.22 12.83 3.73
C PHE A 308 -14.56 12.22 4.15
N TYR A 309 -15.55 13.05 4.51
CA TYR A 309 -16.84 12.56 4.97
C TYR A 309 -17.76 12.07 3.84
N ALA A 310 -17.46 12.38 2.56
CA ALA A 310 -18.14 11.73 1.45
C ALA A 310 -17.92 10.21 1.46
N GLY A 311 -16.70 9.76 1.73
CA GLY A 311 -16.30 8.35 1.78
C GLY A 311 -16.41 7.69 3.16
N THR A 312 -16.53 8.47 4.24
CA THR A 312 -16.52 7.94 5.60
C THR A 312 -17.92 7.49 6.04
N PRO A 313 -18.06 6.25 6.53
CA PRO A 313 -19.39 5.70 6.90
C PRO A 313 -19.89 6.22 8.25
N TYR A 314 -19.05 6.81 9.09
CA TYR A 314 -19.40 7.33 10.41
C TYR A 314 -19.17 8.84 10.49
N ILE A 315 -20.18 9.58 10.93
CA ILE A 315 -20.14 11.04 11.13
C ILE A 315 -20.42 11.33 12.60
N PRO A 316 -19.51 12.03 13.33
CA PRO A 316 -19.73 12.40 14.72
C PRO A 316 -20.76 13.52 14.86
N GLY A 317 -21.20 13.81 16.10
CA GLY A 317 -22.11 14.91 16.37
C GLY A 317 -21.46 16.28 16.35
N GLU A 318 -20.16 16.34 16.59
CA GLU A 318 -19.40 17.58 16.68
C GLU A 318 -18.07 17.46 15.91
N LEU A 319 -17.74 18.44 15.10
CA LEU A 319 -16.40 18.62 14.53
C LEU A 319 -15.76 19.86 15.19
N MET A 320 -14.56 19.68 15.75
CA MET A 320 -13.75 20.78 16.27
C MET A 320 -12.71 21.19 15.25
N LEU A 321 -12.67 22.47 14.92
CA LEU A 321 -11.86 23.05 13.85
C LEU A 321 -11.05 24.23 14.39
N PRO A 322 -9.86 24.53 13.82
CA PRO A 322 -9.07 25.71 14.20
C PRO A 322 -9.64 27.03 13.67
N VAL A 323 -10.30 26.98 12.52
CA VAL A 323 -10.97 28.12 11.89
C VAL A 323 -12.31 27.70 11.32
N GLU A 324 -13.18 28.66 11.09
CA GLU A 324 -14.48 28.42 10.47
C GLU A 324 -14.28 28.00 9.01
N PRO A 325 -14.84 26.85 8.58
CA PRO A 325 -14.72 26.43 7.19
C PRO A 325 -15.63 27.28 6.32
N GLU A 326 -15.27 27.42 5.05
CA GLU A 326 -16.19 28.00 4.08
C GLU A 326 -17.46 27.14 3.98
N GLU A 327 -18.58 27.78 3.68
CA GLU A 327 -19.87 27.10 3.49
C GLU A 327 -20.34 26.27 4.71
N ARG A 328 -20.03 26.73 5.91
CA ARG A 328 -20.34 26.05 7.20
C ARG A 328 -21.75 25.51 7.25
N GLU A 329 -22.76 26.33 6.96
CA GLU A 329 -24.19 25.96 7.10
C GLU A 329 -24.56 24.79 6.19
N ILE A 330 -24.04 24.77 4.95
CA ILE A 330 -24.30 23.72 3.98
C ILE A 330 -23.60 22.43 4.38
N LEU A 331 -22.37 22.53 4.88
CA LEU A 331 -21.61 21.38 5.36
C LEU A 331 -22.27 20.75 6.59
N GLU A 332 -22.73 21.57 7.56
CA GLU A 332 -23.49 21.08 8.73
C GLU A 332 -24.81 20.40 8.30
N ALA A 333 -25.54 20.98 7.34
CA ALA A 333 -26.77 20.41 6.79
C ALA A 333 -26.51 19.09 6.07
N TRP A 334 -25.52 19.04 5.18
CA TRP A 334 -25.13 17.84 4.45
C TRP A 334 -24.70 16.70 5.36
N LEU A 335 -23.82 16.98 6.33
CA LEU A 335 -23.38 15.98 7.29
C LEU A 335 -24.52 15.54 8.20
N GLY A 336 -25.42 16.47 8.57
CA GLY A 336 -26.62 16.20 9.36
C GLY A 336 -27.58 15.24 8.64
N GLU A 337 -27.85 15.46 7.35
CA GLU A 337 -28.66 14.57 6.53
C GLU A 337 -28.05 13.18 6.43
N LYS A 338 -26.74 13.11 6.13
CA LYS A 338 -26.02 11.85 6.01
C LYS A 338 -25.98 11.07 7.32
N ARG A 339 -25.85 11.75 8.46
CA ARG A 339 -25.86 11.16 9.81
C ARG A 339 -27.27 10.77 10.27
N GLY A 340 -28.30 11.48 9.83
CA GLY A 340 -29.68 11.39 10.33
C GLY A 340 -29.95 12.25 11.57
N HIS A 341 -28.98 13.01 12.05
CA HIS A 341 -29.05 13.92 13.20
C HIS A 341 -28.15 15.13 12.98
N LYS A 342 -28.43 16.25 13.65
CA LYS A 342 -27.64 17.48 13.52
C LYS A 342 -26.14 17.24 13.79
N VAL A 343 -25.30 17.90 13.01
CA VAL A 343 -23.84 17.98 13.17
C VAL A 343 -23.49 19.44 13.41
N HIS A 344 -22.59 19.70 14.36
CA HIS A 344 -22.17 21.06 14.71
C HIS A 344 -20.66 21.23 14.53
N PHE A 345 -20.27 22.34 13.92
CA PHE A 345 -18.88 22.77 13.88
C PHE A 345 -18.58 23.70 15.05
N ARG A 346 -17.54 23.38 15.79
CA ARG A 346 -17.08 24.17 16.92
C ARG A 346 -15.66 24.66 16.71
N ILE A 347 -15.45 25.95 16.92
CA ILE A 347 -14.15 26.60 16.89
C ILE A 347 -13.82 27.03 18.33
N PRO A 348 -13.12 26.19 19.12
CA PRO A 348 -12.80 26.52 20.50
C PRO A 348 -11.73 27.61 20.55
N LYS A 349 -11.93 28.62 21.38
CA LYS A 349 -11.02 29.77 21.55
C LYS A 349 -10.35 29.81 22.92
N LYS A 350 -10.64 28.84 23.82
CA LYS A 350 -10.08 28.75 25.18
C LYS A 350 -10.33 27.40 25.82
N GLY A 351 -9.45 27.02 26.75
CA GLY A 351 -9.64 25.85 27.62
C GLY A 351 -9.12 24.55 27.00
N GLU A 352 -9.55 23.40 27.53
CA GLU A 352 -9.05 22.06 27.13
C GLU A 352 -9.38 21.73 25.67
N LYS A 353 -10.51 22.17 25.17
CA LYS A 353 -10.93 21.93 23.78
C LYS A 353 -10.01 22.64 22.77
N GLU A 354 -9.60 23.88 23.07
CA GLU A 354 -8.60 24.60 22.26
C GLU A 354 -7.27 23.87 22.25
N LYS A 355 -6.77 23.45 23.43
CA LYS A 355 -5.51 22.69 23.56
C LYS A 355 -5.50 21.40 22.71
N LEU A 356 -6.66 20.74 22.58
CA LEU A 356 -6.78 19.56 21.74
C LEU A 356 -6.67 19.90 20.23
N VAL A 357 -7.26 21.01 19.80
CA VAL A 357 -7.12 21.49 18.41
C VAL A 357 -5.67 21.93 18.15
N GLU A 358 -5.05 22.64 19.07
CA GLU A 358 -3.62 23.01 18.98
C GLU A 358 -2.71 21.77 18.93
N LEU A 359 -3.01 20.74 19.74
CA LEU A 359 -2.28 19.49 19.72
C LEU A 359 -2.41 18.79 18.35
N ALA A 360 -3.60 18.80 17.75
CA ALA A 360 -3.81 18.26 16.42
C ALA A 360 -3.02 19.07 15.35
N ALA A 361 -3.04 20.40 15.43
CA ALA A 361 -2.28 21.26 14.54
C ALA A 361 -0.75 21.04 14.67
N LYS A 362 -0.25 20.89 15.91
CA LYS A 362 1.15 20.57 16.18
C LYS A 362 1.55 19.21 15.59
N ASN A 363 0.67 18.20 15.70
CA ASN A 363 0.90 16.89 15.09
C ASN A 363 0.92 16.99 13.55
N ALA A 364 -0.01 17.73 12.94
CA ALA A 364 -0.01 17.98 11.49
C ALA A 364 1.32 18.60 11.03
N LYS A 365 1.80 19.60 11.76
CA LYS A 365 3.08 20.27 11.46
C LYS A 365 4.27 19.31 11.56
N MET A 366 4.34 18.50 12.62
CA MET A 366 5.40 17.51 12.79
C MET A 366 5.43 16.46 11.67
N VAL A 367 4.25 16.02 11.19
CA VAL A 367 4.16 15.09 10.07
C VAL A 367 4.69 15.76 8.79
N LEU A 368 4.27 16.98 8.49
CA LEU A 368 4.69 17.74 7.32
C LEU A 368 6.22 17.95 7.30
N GLU A 369 6.81 18.33 8.44
CA GLU A 369 8.26 18.51 8.59
C GLU A 369 9.03 17.20 8.41
N LYS A 370 8.57 16.12 9.03
CA LYS A 370 9.20 14.78 8.93
C LYS A 370 9.18 14.25 7.50
N ASP A 371 8.10 14.44 6.78
CA ASP A 371 8.00 13.99 5.40
C ASP A 371 8.86 14.81 4.45
N LYS A 372 9.00 16.11 4.69
CA LYS A 372 9.98 16.93 3.97
C LYS A 372 11.40 16.40 4.12
N GLU A 373 11.81 16.10 5.35
CA GLU A 373 13.13 15.50 5.56
C GLU A 373 13.26 14.15 4.84
N ARG A 374 12.20 13.33 4.87
CA ARG A 374 12.18 12.05 4.15
C ARG A 374 12.29 12.25 2.64
N ILE A 375 11.48 13.14 2.06
CA ILE A 375 11.50 13.47 0.63
C ILE A 375 12.88 14.02 0.25
N LYS A 376 13.40 14.98 1.00
CA LYS A 376 14.73 15.55 0.76
C LYS A 376 15.84 14.50 0.83
N ARG A 377 15.77 13.57 1.80
CA ARG A 377 16.69 12.43 1.89
C ARG A 377 16.53 11.47 0.70
N GLU A 378 15.28 11.20 0.29
CA GLU A 378 15.00 10.34 -0.86
C GLU A 378 15.45 10.97 -2.17
N GLU A 379 15.22 12.27 -2.35
CA GLU A 379 15.74 13.03 -3.48
C GLU A 379 17.27 13.07 -3.51
N GLY A 380 17.92 13.26 -2.37
CA GLY A 380 19.37 13.17 -2.25
C GLY A 380 19.89 11.79 -2.66
N ARG A 381 19.24 10.73 -2.18
CA ARG A 381 19.59 9.34 -2.50
C ARG A 381 19.31 8.92 -3.95
N THR A 382 18.51 9.65 -4.67
CA THR A 382 18.07 9.35 -6.04
C THR A 382 18.59 10.38 -7.03
N ILE A 383 17.89 11.49 -7.19
CA ILE A 383 18.23 12.54 -8.16
C ILE A 383 19.57 13.20 -7.80
N GLY A 384 19.80 13.49 -6.52
CA GLY A 384 21.08 14.04 -6.03
C GLY A 384 22.26 13.12 -6.32
N ALA A 385 22.08 11.81 -6.03
CA ALA A 385 23.09 10.79 -6.31
C ALA A 385 23.41 10.67 -7.82
N VAL A 386 22.39 10.74 -8.69
CA VAL A 386 22.57 10.74 -10.15
C VAL A 386 23.37 11.97 -10.59
N LYS A 387 23.05 13.17 -10.05
CA LYS A 387 23.80 14.40 -10.34
C LYS A 387 25.26 14.36 -9.89
N GLU A 388 25.55 13.67 -8.78
CA GLU A 388 26.93 13.43 -8.36
C GLU A 388 27.68 12.54 -9.36
N ILE A 389 27.03 11.48 -9.88
CA ILE A 389 27.58 10.61 -10.92
C ILE A 389 27.77 11.39 -12.23
N GLU A 390 26.80 12.20 -12.65
CA GLU A 390 26.92 13.11 -13.81
C GLU A 390 28.17 13.99 -13.70
N LYS A 391 28.32 14.65 -12.56
CA LYS A 391 29.46 15.53 -12.30
C LYS A 391 30.79 14.77 -12.30
N LEU A 392 30.80 13.56 -11.71
CA LEU A 392 32.01 12.73 -11.61
C LEU A 392 32.47 12.24 -12.99
N LEU A 393 31.53 11.86 -13.86
CA LEU A 393 31.80 11.34 -15.21
C LEU A 393 31.78 12.41 -16.30
N GLY A 394 31.46 13.67 -15.98
CA GLY A 394 31.30 14.75 -16.96
C GLY A 394 30.13 14.54 -17.91
N LEU A 395 29.07 13.86 -17.45
CA LEU A 395 27.86 13.60 -18.23
C LEU A 395 26.78 14.65 -17.93
N ASN A 396 25.81 14.77 -18.85
CA ASN A 396 24.62 15.62 -18.67
C ASN A 396 23.36 14.81 -18.96
N ASN A 397 22.27 15.14 -18.23
CA ASN A 397 20.95 14.53 -18.41
C ASN A 397 20.91 13.00 -18.23
N LEU A 398 21.58 12.47 -17.22
CA LEU A 398 21.58 11.06 -16.88
C LEU A 398 20.24 10.68 -16.25
N VAL A 399 19.36 10.07 -17.03
CA VAL A 399 18.03 9.64 -16.59
C VAL A 399 17.99 8.13 -16.41
N ARG A 400 18.49 7.37 -17.41
CA ARG A 400 18.43 5.91 -17.45
C ARG A 400 19.81 5.30 -17.41
N MET A 401 20.04 4.41 -16.45
CA MET A 401 21.26 3.61 -16.30
C MET A 401 20.91 2.13 -16.47
N GLU A 402 21.71 1.40 -17.23
CA GLU A 402 21.63 -0.06 -17.33
C GLU A 402 22.90 -0.66 -16.74
N ALA A 403 22.76 -1.62 -15.82
CA ALA A 403 23.91 -2.35 -15.30
C ALA A 403 23.83 -3.84 -15.66
N TYR A 404 25.01 -4.40 -15.98
CA TYR A 404 25.17 -5.76 -16.47
C TYR A 404 26.10 -6.56 -15.57
N ASP A 405 25.72 -7.80 -15.30
CA ASP A 405 26.51 -8.77 -14.55
C ASP A 405 26.40 -10.15 -15.21
N ILE A 406 27.54 -10.87 -15.29
CA ILE A 406 27.60 -12.27 -15.75
C ILE A 406 27.84 -13.17 -14.55
N SER A 407 26.98 -14.13 -14.37
CA SER A 407 27.14 -15.14 -13.33
C SER A 407 27.35 -16.52 -13.95
N ASN A 408 28.47 -17.14 -13.62
CA ASN A 408 28.86 -18.49 -14.05
C ASN A 408 28.73 -19.48 -12.90
N THR A 409 28.16 -20.65 -13.16
CA THR A 409 28.18 -21.78 -12.22
C THR A 409 28.96 -22.93 -12.87
N ASN A 410 30.16 -23.17 -12.37
CA ASN A 410 31.01 -24.36 -12.61
C ASN A 410 30.48 -25.37 -13.66
N GLY A 411 30.38 -24.96 -14.93
CA GLY A 411 30.06 -25.84 -16.05
C GLY A 411 28.59 -25.95 -16.48
N PHE A 412 27.65 -25.37 -15.80
CA PHE A 412 26.23 -25.36 -16.20
C PHE A 412 25.72 -23.94 -16.47
N ALA A 413 25.45 -23.64 -17.75
CA ALA A 413 24.76 -22.44 -18.27
C ALA A 413 25.14 -21.08 -17.64
N SER A 414 25.99 -20.33 -18.33
CA SER A 414 26.26 -18.92 -18.03
C SER A 414 25.02 -18.06 -18.28
N VAL A 415 24.77 -17.10 -17.39
CA VAL A 415 23.61 -16.20 -17.46
C VAL A 415 24.05 -14.75 -17.32
N GLY A 416 23.58 -13.91 -18.26
CA GLY A 416 23.69 -12.47 -18.13
C GLY A 416 22.45 -11.86 -17.49
N SER A 417 22.64 -10.92 -16.61
CA SER A 417 21.59 -10.09 -16.03
C SER A 417 21.71 -8.64 -16.49
N MET A 418 20.59 -8.01 -16.77
CA MET A 418 20.45 -6.59 -17.02
C MET A 418 19.47 -5.99 -16.04
N ILE A 419 19.91 -5.04 -15.28
CA ILE A 419 19.04 -4.24 -14.41
C ILE A 419 18.98 -2.80 -14.91
N VAL A 420 17.91 -2.11 -14.58
CA VAL A 420 17.64 -0.74 -15.03
C VAL A 420 17.34 0.15 -13.85
N TYR A 421 17.99 1.30 -13.81
CA TYR A 421 17.68 2.39 -12.89
C TYR A 421 17.25 3.61 -13.70
N GLU A 422 16.16 4.25 -13.27
CA GLU A 422 15.65 5.48 -13.87
C GLU A 422 15.53 6.56 -12.79
N ARG A 423 16.19 7.71 -13.01
CA ARG A 423 16.29 8.80 -12.02
C ARG A 423 16.74 8.32 -10.64
N GLY A 424 17.70 7.39 -10.60
CA GLY A 424 18.26 6.81 -9.38
C GLY A 424 17.37 5.78 -8.65
N LYS A 425 16.23 5.37 -9.25
CA LYS A 425 15.33 4.34 -8.71
C LYS A 425 15.32 3.08 -9.58
N PRO A 426 15.23 1.87 -9.00
CA PRO A 426 15.17 0.63 -9.77
C PRO A 426 13.87 0.53 -10.57
N LYS A 427 13.97 0.29 -11.88
CA LYS A 427 12.84 0.08 -12.80
C LYS A 427 12.69 -1.42 -13.12
N ARG A 428 12.18 -2.17 -12.17
CA ARG A 428 12.13 -3.65 -12.21
C ARG A 428 11.40 -4.23 -13.42
N ASN A 429 10.44 -3.53 -13.98
CA ASN A 429 9.72 -3.96 -15.18
C ASN A 429 10.64 -4.08 -16.42
N ASP A 430 11.75 -3.35 -16.42
CA ASP A 430 12.72 -3.33 -17.51
C ASP A 430 13.91 -4.29 -17.28
N TYR A 431 13.96 -5.01 -16.15
CA TYR A 431 14.99 -6.01 -15.87
C TYR A 431 14.89 -7.18 -16.83
N ARG A 432 16.03 -7.65 -17.37
CA ARG A 432 16.08 -8.78 -18.30
C ARG A 432 17.13 -9.79 -17.91
N LYS A 433 16.88 -11.06 -18.26
CA LYS A 433 17.76 -12.20 -18.06
C LYS A 433 18.10 -12.80 -19.43
N PHE A 434 19.38 -13.06 -19.66
CA PHE A 434 19.88 -13.59 -20.92
C PHE A 434 20.51 -14.96 -20.67
N HIS A 435 19.96 -15.99 -21.28
CA HIS A 435 20.66 -17.27 -21.40
C HIS A 435 21.75 -17.17 -22.44
N ILE A 436 22.98 -17.46 -22.08
CA ILE A 436 24.12 -17.52 -23.00
C ILE A 436 23.99 -18.80 -23.83
N LYS A 437 24.08 -18.68 -25.15
CA LYS A 437 23.88 -19.79 -26.10
C LYS A 437 25.11 -20.12 -26.91
N GLY A 438 25.96 -19.13 -27.21
CA GLY A 438 27.08 -19.22 -28.13
C GLY A 438 28.43 -19.50 -27.47
N VAL A 439 28.52 -19.46 -26.13
CA VAL A 439 29.79 -19.57 -25.41
C VAL A 439 29.86 -20.91 -24.70
N GLN A 440 30.91 -21.68 -24.97
CA GLN A 440 31.21 -22.93 -24.25
C GLN A 440 32.27 -22.65 -23.18
N GLY A 441 32.00 -23.01 -21.92
CA GLY A 441 32.90 -22.82 -20.80
C GLY A 441 32.64 -21.52 -20.02
N ALA A 442 33.57 -21.16 -19.12
CA ALA A 442 33.48 -20.01 -18.24
C ALA A 442 34.19 -18.79 -18.83
N ASP A 443 33.73 -18.30 -19.98
CA ASP A 443 34.22 -17.07 -20.59
C ASP A 443 33.23 -15.91 -20.38
N ASP A 444 33.51 -15.10 -19.34
CA ASP A 444 32.68 -13.96 -18.97
C ASP A 444 32.71 -12.86 -20.03
N TYR A 445 33.82 -12.72 -20.74
CA TYR A 445 33.98 -11.70 -21.77
C TYR A 445 33.16 -12.01 -23.03
N ALA A 446 33.24 -13.24 -23.53
CA ALA A 446 32.42 -13.68 -24.65
C ALA A 446 30.94 -13.69 -24.31
N SER A 447 30.58 -14.07 -23.06
CA SER A 447 29.21 -14.03 -22.54
C SER A 447 28.67 -12.61 -22.49
N MET A 448 29.46 -11.64 -22.03
CA MET A 448 29.07 -10.23 -21.99
C MET A 448 28.86 -9.66 -23.37
N ARG A 449 29.74 -9.99 -24.32
CA ARG A 449 29.60 -9.62 -25.75
C ARG A 449 28.26 -10.12 -26.32
N GLU A 450 27.92 -11.38 -26.08
CA GLU A 450 26.63 -11.95 -26.52
C GLU A 450 25.44 -11.18 -25.95
N VAL A 451 25.45 -10.89 -24.65
CA VAL A 451 24.36 -10.17 -23.96
C VAL A 451 24.15 -8.77 -24.55
N LEU A 452 25.22 -8.00 -24.64
CA LEU A 452 25.16 -6.63 -25.15
C LEU A 452 24.75 -6.59 -26.63
N THR A 453 25.33 -7.47 -27.46
CA THR A 453 24.95 -7.56 -28.87
C THR A 453 23.46 -7.87 -29.04
N ARG A 454 22.95 -8.83 -28.29
CA ARG A 454 21.51 -9.18 -28.34
C ARG A 454 20.61 -8.04 -27.83
N ARG A 455 20.99 -7.37 -26.76
CA ARG A 455 20.26 -6.24 -26.18
C ARG A 455 20.13 -5.11 -27.19
N PHE A 456 21.25 -4.64 -27.72
CA PHE A 456 21.25 -3.43 -28.55
C PHE A 456 20.76 -3.72 -29.98
N ARG A 457 21.06 -4.89 -30.56
CA ARG A 457 20.52 -5.29 -31.87
C ARG A 457 18.98 -5.36 -31.81
N HIS A 458 18.43 -6.00 -30.78
CA HIS A 458 16.98 -6.06 -30.60
C HIS A 458 16.35 -4.67 -30.39
N GLY A 459 17.03 -3.80 -29.63
CA GLY A 459 16.59 -2.42 -29.47
C GLY A 459 16.55 -1.62 -30.79
N LEU A 460 17.55 -1.78 -31.64
CA LEU A 460 17.56 -1.18 -32.97
C LEU A 460 16.45 -1.72 -33.89
N GLU A 461 16.16 -3.01 -33.80
CA GLU A 461 15.06 -3.65 -34.53
C GLU A 461 13.70 -3.13 -34.07
N GLU A 462 13.48 -2.99 -32.75
CA GLU A 462 12.26 -2.40 -32.19
C GLU A 462 12.07 -0.95 -32.63
N GLN A 463 13.13 -0.13 -32.60
CA GLN A 463 13.09 1.26 -33.06
C GLN A 463 12.74 1.36 -34.56
N LYS A 464 13.32 0.49 -35.40
CA LYS A 464 12.99 0.46 -36.84
C LYS A 464 11.57 -0.01 -37.13
N SER A 465 11.01 -0.86 -36.30
CA SER A 465 9.67 -1.42 -36.49
C SER A 465 8.55 -0.50 -35.99
N GLY A 466 8.87 0.67 -35.39
CA GLY A 466 7.89 1.64 -34.88
C GLY A 466 7.04 1.13 -33.71
N LYS A 467 7.47 0.09 -33.01
CA LYS A 467 6.78 -0.43 -31.83
C LYS A 467 7.02 0.50 -30.63
N GLU A 468 6.10 1.39 -30.36
CA GLU A 468 6.16 2.30 -29.16
C GLU A 468 6.23 1.56 -27.83
N LEU A 469 5.74 0.33 -27.75
CA LEU A 469 5.67 -0.54 -26.54
C LEU A 469 6.77 -1.63 -26.51
N GLY A 470 7.88 -1.43 -27.21
CA GLY A 470 9.01 -2.38 -27.20
C GLY A 470 9.74 -2.37 -25.86
N SER A 471 10.20 -3.55 -25.42
CA SER A 471 10.91 -3.65 -24.12
C SER A 471 12.37 -3.20 -24.16
N PHE A 472 12.95 -3.03 -25.37
CA PHE A 472 14.34 -2.66 -25.60
C PHE A 472 14.53 -1.38 -26.43
N ASN A 473 13.46 -0.72 -26.83
CA ASN A 473 13.50 0.50 -27.67
C ASN A 473 14.11 1.72 -26.98
N VAL A 474 14.08 1.76 -25.63
CA VAL A 474 14.66 2.85 -24.84
C VAL A 474 16.11 2.49 -24.49
N PHE A 475 17.05 3.26 -25.02
CA PHE A 475 18.47 3.09 -24.71
C PHE A 475 18.87 3.82 -23.43
N PRO A 476 19.90 3.35 -22.70
CA PRO A 476 20.40 4.01 -21.51
C PRO A 476 21.28 5.22 -21.86
N ASP A 477 21.35 6.16 -20.92
CA ASP A 477 22.28 7.30 -20.95
C ASP A 477 23.66 6.89 -20.42
N LEU A 478 23.74 5.78 -19.66
CA LEU A 478 24.96 5.22 -19.10
C LEU A 478 24.84 3.71 -18.95
N ILE A 479 25.86 2.98 -19.41
CA ILE A 479 26.05 1.55 -19.16
C ILE A 479 27.04 1.38 -18.02
N MET A 480 26.70 0.54 -17.03
CA MET A 480 27.53 0.20 -15.90
C MET A 480 27.90 -1.30 -15.96
N MET A 481 29.20 -1.58 -15.98
CA MET A 481 29.72 -2.96 -16.03
C MET A 481 30.17 -3.37 -14.64
N ASP A 482 29.81 -4.59 -14.19
CA ASP A 482 30.29 -5.15 -12.91
C ASP A 482 31.72 -5.65 -13.00
N GLY A 483 32.62 -4.79 -13.46
CA GLY A 483 34.05 -5.07 -13.64
C GLY A 483 34.82 -3.89 -14.15
N GLY A 484 36.13 -4.08 -14.24
CA GLY A 484 37.06 -3.04 -14.66
C GLY A 484 37.26 -2.94 -16.20
N LYS A 485 38.44 -2.51 -16.59
CA LYS A 485 38.86 -2.20 -17.96
C LYS A 485 38.45 -3.23 -19.03
N GLY A 486 38.58 -4.52 -18.73
CA GLY A 486 38.31 -5.59 -19.73
C GLY A 486 36.84 -5.63 -20.16
N GLN A 487 35.90 -5.57 -19.19
CA GLN A 487 34.48 -5.58 -19.49
C GLN A 487 34.00 -4.28 -20.16
N VAL A 488 34.57 -3.13 -19.76
CA VAL A 488 34.27 -1.84 -20.41
C VAL A 488 34.69 -1.83 -21.86
N ASN A 489 35.88 -2.37 -22.19
CA ASN A 489 36.36 -2.44 -23.56
C ASN A 489 35.45 -3.28 -24.46
N ILE A 490 34.97 -4.44 -23.97
CA ILE A 490 34.03 -5.27 -24.72
C ILE A 490 32.71 -4.53 -24.98
N ALA A 491 32.22 -3.82 -23.99
CA ALA A 491 31.00 -3.05 -24.18
C ALA A 491 31.20 -1.95 -25.24
N LEU A 492 32.31 -1.23 -25.20
CA LEU A 492 32.65 -0.23 -26.21
C LEU A 492 32.82 -0.81 -27.63
N GLU A 493 33.47 -1.98 -27.77
CA GLU A 493 33.61 -2.68 -29.05
C GLU A 493 32.21 -3.05 -29.61
N VAL A 494 31.32 -3.62 -28.81
CA VAL A 494 29.97 -3.98 -29.26
C VAL A 494 29.16 -2.75 -29.67
N LEU A 495 29.27 -1.65 -28.95
CA LEU A 495 28.57 -0.41 -29.28
C LEU A 495 29.12 0.20 -30.60
N ASP A 496 30.44 0.15 -30.82
CA ASP A 496 31.08 0.62 -32.05
C ASP A 496 30.64 -0.22 -33.25
N GLU A 497 30.65 -1.56 -33.14
CA GLU A 497 30.14 -2.47 -34.18
C GLU A 497 28.68 -2.19 -34.57
N LEU A 498 27.85 -1.72 -33.62
CA LEU A 498 26.44 -1.41 -33.83
C LEU A 498 26.18 0.08 -34.14
N HIS A 499 27.23 0.89 -34.23
CA HIS A 499 27.17 2.35 -34.42
C HIS A 499 26.31 3.08 -33.38
N ILE A 500 26.45 2.68 -32.13
CA ILE A 500 25.74 3.26 -30.99
C ILE A 500 26.73 4.04 -30.11
N SER A 501 26.40 5.29 -29.76
CA SER A 501 27.21 6.10 -28.88
C SER A 501 26.54 6.23 -27.51
N ILE A 502 26.97 5.40 -26.57
CA ILE A 502 26.50 5.44 -25.17
C ILE A 502 27.72 5.37 -24.25
N PRO A 503 27.82 6.25 -23.24
CA PRO A 503 28.89 6.17 -22.24
C PRO A 503 28.88 4.83 -21.49
N VAL A 504 30.07 4.26 -21.28
CA VAL A 504 30.26 3.01 -20.54
C VAL A 504 31.23 3.22 -19.39
N CYS A 505 30.84 2.87 -18.19
CA CYS A 505 31.74 2.84 -17.03
C CYS A 505 31.80 1.46 -16.39
N GLY A 506 32.95 1.13 -15.79
CA GLY A 506 33.16 -0.07 -14.99
C GLY A 506 33.14 0.25 -13.50
N MET A 507 32.56 -0.64 -12.71
CA MET A 507 32.59 -0.57 -11.25
C MET A 507 33.81 -1.34 -10.74
N VAL A 508 34.89 -0.64 -10.36
CA VAL A 508 36.15 -1.25 -9.95
C VAL A 508 36.02 -1.75 -8.52
N LYS A 509 36.45 -2.98 -8.29
CA LYS A 509 36.44 -3.63 -6.98
C LYS A 509 37.83 -3.60 -6.33
N ASP A 510 37.86 -3.53 -5.00
CA ASP A 510 39.07 -3.77 -4.19
C ASP A 510 39.31 -5.28 -3.99
N ASP A 511 40.40 -5.61 -3.29
CA ASP A 511 40.77 -7.00 -2.97
C ASP A 511 39.72 -7.72 -2.07
N HIS A 512 38.79 -6.98 -1.48
CA HIS A 512 37.67 -7.47 -0.69
C HIS A 512 36.34 -7.49 -1.45
N HIS A 513 36.37 -7.37 -2.79
CA HIS A 513 35.20 -7.31 -3.69
C HIS A 513 34.25 -6.13 -3.42
N ARG A 514 34.72 -5.04 -2.80
CA ARG A 514 33.93 -3.83 -2.60
C ARG A 514 34.23 -2.80 -3.68
N THR A 515 33.23 -2.03 -4.08
CA THR A 515 33.42 -0.93 -5.03
C THR A 515 34.44 0.06 -4.49
N ARG A 516 35.51 0.31 -5.24
CA ARG A 516 36.59 1.24 -4.93
C ARG A 516 36.47 2.56 -5.70
N GLY A 517 36.01 2.48 -6.95
CA GLY A 517 35.91 3.60 -7.85
C GLY A 517 35.21 3.21 -9.16
N LEU A 518 35.24 4.13 -10.11
CA LEU A 518 34.72 3.92 -11.45
C LEU A 518 35.85 3.93 -12.47
N TYR A 519 35.77 3.06 -13.47
CA TYR A 519 36.65 3.08 -14.63
C TYR A 519 35.88 3.70 -15.81
N TYR A 520 36.34 4.86 -16.26
CA TYR A 520 35.70 5.60 -17.35
C TYR A 520 36.74 6.31 -18.22
N GLN A 521 36.58 6.27 -19.54
CA GLN A 521 37.51 6.87 -20.52
C GLN A 521 38.99 6.53 -20.28
N ASN A 522 39.26 5.26 -20.00
CA ASN A 522 40.60 4.72 -19.70
C ASN A 522 41.26 5.25 -18.41
N ILE A 523 40.50 5.87 -17.52
CA ILE A 523 40.99 6.39 -16.25
C ILE A 523 40.17 5.78 -15.12
N GLU A 524 40.82 5.42 -14.02
CA GLU A 524 40.16 5.06 -12.80
C GLU A 524 39.86 6.36 -12.01
N ILE A 525 38.59 6.61 -11.76
CA ILE A 525 38.11 7.77 -11.04
C ILE A 525 37.79 7.36 -9.60
N PRO A 526 38.53 7.90 -8.61
CA PRO A 526 38.22 7.65 -7.22
C PRO A 526 36.90 8.31 -6.83
N ILE A 527 36.14 7.65 -5.96
CA ILE A 527 34.86 8.15 -5.51
C ILE A 527 34.85 8.29 -3.98
N ASP A 528 34.22 9.34 -3.48
CA ASP A 528 34.02 9.52 -2.03
C ASP A 528 33.01 8.48 -1.51
N HIS A 529 33.47 7.57 -0.65
CA HIS A 529 32.64 6.52 -0.04
C HIS A 529 31.48 7.04 0.82
N ASN A 530 31.51 8.30 1.24
CA ASN A 530 30.45 8.94 1.99
C ASN A 530 29.39 9.62 1.10
N SER A 531 29.65 9.74 -0.23
CA SER A 531 28.77 10.38 -1.16
C SER A 531 27.50 9.56 -1.44
N GLU A 532 26.40 10.20 -1.80
CA GLU A 532 25.18 9.52 -2.23
C GLU A 532 25.36 8.87 -3.62
N GLY A 533 26.23 9.44 -4.45
CA GLY A 533 26.65 8.83 -5.73
C GLY A 533 27.30 7.46 -5.52
N PHE A 534 28.25 7.35 -4.58
CA PHE A 534 28.86 6.06 -4.23
C PHE A 534 27.84 5.05 -3.73
N ARG A 535 26.93 5.47 -2.83
CA ARG A 535 25.87 4.61 -2.31
C ARG A 535 24.89 4.16 -3.39
N LEU A 536 24.63 5.00 -4.41
CA LEU A 536 23.81 4.60 -5.56
C LEU A 536 24.53 3.54 -6.41
N ILE A 537 25.82 3.74 -6.72
CA ILE A 537 26.64 2.78 -7.49
C ILE A 537 26.66 1.43 -6.77
N THR A 538 26.93 1.42 -5.45
CA THR A 538 26.91 0.19 -4.65
C THR A 538 25.55 -0.50 -4.70
N ARG A 539 24.44 0.24 -4.58
CA ARG A 539 23.09 -0.32 -4.72
C ARG A 539 22.83 -0.91 -6.10
N VAL A 540 23.32 -0.27 -7.15
CA VAL A 540 23.20 -0.79 -8.52
C VAL A 540 23.98 -2.09 -8.65
N GLN A 541 25.22 -2.14 -8.15
CA GLN A 541 26.07 -3.33 -8.17
C GLN A 541 25.45 -4.50 -7.39
N ASP A 542 25.03 -4.25 -6.15
CA ASP A 542 24.39 -5.25 -5.30
C ASP A 542 23.11 -5.81 -5.93
N GLU A 543 22.30 -4.95 -6.56
CA GLU A 543 21.06 -5.35 -7.22
C GLU A 543 21.33 -6.17 -8.50
N ALA A 544 22.36 -5.83 -9.30
CA ALA A 544 22.76 -6.62 -10.46
C ALA A 544 23.17 -8.03 -10.04
N HIS A 545 24.03 -8.12 -9.03
CA HIS A 545 24.50 -9.39 -8.48
C HIS A 545 23.35 -10.20 -7.84
N ARG A 546 22.48 -9.57 -7.04
CA ARG A 546 21.30 -10.21 -6.46
C ARG A 546 20.39 -10.80 -7.53
N PHE A 547 20.12 -10.05 -8.61
CA PHE A 547 19.24 -10.46 -9.69
C PHE A 547 19.82 -11.63 -10.51
N ALA A 548 21.14 -11.66 -10.68
CA ALA A 548 21.86 -12.78 -11.30
C ALA A 548 21.75 -14.06 -10.44
N ILE A 549 22.04 -13.96 -9.13
CA ILE A 549 21.98 -15.11 -8.20
C ILE A 549 20.57 -15.70 -8.10
N GLU A 550 19.53 -14.87 -8.01
CA GLU A 550 18.13 -15.32 -7.92
C GLU A 550 17.76 -16.21 -9.13
N PHE A 551 18.28 -15.89 -10.30
CA PHE A 551 18.05 -16.69 -11.48
C PHE A 551 18.78 -18.05 -11.44
N HIS A 552 20.01 -18.08 -10.95
CA HIS A 552 20.75 -19.33 -10.75
C HIS A 552 20.06 -20.29 -9.79
N ARG A 553 19.53 -19.77 -8.66
CA ARG A 553 18.76 -20.60 -7.71
C ARG A 553 17.54 -21.23 -8.38
N LYS A 554 16.84 -20.48 -9.24
CA LYS A 554 15.69 -20.98 -9.98
C LYS A 554 16.08 -22.04 -11.03
N LEU A 555 17.20 -21.87 -11.72
CA LEU A 555 17.71 -22.85 -12.69
C LEU A 555 18.20 -24.13 -11.98
N ARG A 556 18.90 -24.00 -10.85
CA ARG A 556 19.33 -25.17 -10.04
C ARG A 556 18.14 -25.97 -9.56
N SER A 557 17.12 -25.32 -9.00
CA SER A 557 15.92 -26.02 -8.55
C SER A 557 15.21 -26.73 -9.70
N GLN A 558 15.12 -26.12 -10.87
CA GLN A 558 14.55 -26.75 -12.07
C GLN A 558 15.43 -27.90 -12.60
N GLY A 559 16.74 -27.75 -12.59
CA GLY A 559 17.68 -28.79 -12.99
C GLY A 559 17.71 -29.99 -12.04
N GLN A 560 17.66 -29.74 -10.72
CA GLN A 560 17.58 -30.80 -9.72
C GLN A 560 16.27 -31.57 -9.80
N VAL A 561 15.14 -30.86 -9.94
CA VAL A 561 13.83 -31.51 -10.14
C VAL A 561 13.80 -32.35 -11.41
N HIS A 562 14.45 -31.88 -12.48
CA HIS A 562 14.52 -32.61 -13.73
C HIS A 562 15.37 -33.88 -13.62
N SER A 563 16.51 -33.82 -12.91
CA SER A 563 17.40 -34.97 -12.69
C SER A 563 16.72 -36.04 -11.82
N ILE A 564 16.10 -35.66 -10.70
CA ILE A 564 15.47 -36.61 -9.79
C ILE A 564 14.25 -37.30 -10.42
N LEU A 565 13.44 -36.56 -11.19
CA LEU A 565 12.26 -37.14 -11.85
C LEU A 565 12.64 -38.06 -13.04
N ASP A 566 13.81 -37.87 -13.62
CA ASP A 566 14.33 -38.75 -14.69
C ASP A 566 14.74 -40.13 -14.17
N ASP A 567 15.10 -40.24 -12.89
CA ASP A 567 15.52 -41.49 -12.26
C ASP A 567 14.29 -42.37 -11.85
N ILE A 568 13.07 -41.86 -11.97
CA ILE A 568 11.88 -42.60 -11.63
C ILE A 568 11.41 -43.51 -12.77
N PRO A 569 11.36 -44.83 -12.60
CA PRO A 569 10.91 -45.74 -13.63
C PRO A 569 9.51 -45.42 -14.16
N GLY A 570 9.38 -45.23 -15.46
CA GLY A 570 8.11 -44.93 -16.12
C GLY A 570 7.77 -43.43 -16.23
N ILE A 571 8.62 -42.53 -15.75
CA ILE A 571 8.47 -41.09 -15.92
C ILE A 571 9.32 -40.61 -17.10
N GLY A 572 8.69 -40.56 -18.26
CA GLY A 572 9.27 -39.98 -19.46
C GLY A 572 9.02 -38.46 -19.59
N PRO A 573 9.57 -37.83 -20.69
CA PRO A 573 9.48 -36.36 -20.85
C PRO A 573 8.07 -35.76 -20.77
N ALA A 574 7.04 -36.48 -21.25
CA ALA A 574 5.66 -36.02 -21.24
C ALA A 574 5.08 -36.00 -19.81
N ARG A 575 5.26 -37.06 -19.04
CA ARG A 575 4.80 -37.19 -17.65
C ARG A 575 5.53 -36.24 -16.72
N ARG A 576 6.83 -36.10 -16.89
CA ARG A 576 7.65 -35.12 -16.18
C ARG A 576 7.15 -33.70 -16.40
N LYS A 577 6.89 -33.30 -17.66
CA LYS A 577 6.35 -31.97 -17.99
C LYS A 577 4.98 -31.76 -17.36
N ALA A 578 4.16 -32.80 -17.25
CA ALA A 578 2.85 -32.74 -16.60
C ALA A 578 2.98 -32.56 -15.09
N LEU A 579 3.88 -33.30 -14.42
CA LEU A 579 4.20 -33.14 -12.99
C LEU A 579 4.65 -31.71 -12.68
N MET A 580 5.61 -31.19 -13.43
CA MET A 580 6.16 -29.82 -13.24
C MET A 580 5.18 -28.70 -13.59
N ARG A 581 4.11 -28.97 -14.31
CA ARG A 581 3.03 -28.00 -14.57
C ARG A 581 1.97 -27.99 -13.46
N THR A 582 1.76 -29.13 -12.83
CA THR A 582 0.68 -29.31 -11.84
C THR A 582 1.13 -28.93 -10.43
N PHE A 583 2.39 -29.18 -10.08
CA PHE A 583 2.96 -28.85 -8.77
C PHE A 583 3.94 -27.68 -8.86
N ALA A 584 3.90 -26.80 -7.87
CA ALA A 584 4.74 -25.60 -7.86
C ALA A 584 6.18 -25.89 -7.37
N SER A 585 6.39 -26.99 -6.65
CA SER A 585 7.70 -27.37 -6.09
C SER A 585 7.92 -28.89 -6.07
N LEU A 586 9.20 -29.32 -5.93
CA LEU A 586 9.55 -30.72 -5.73
C LEU A 586 8.96 -31.27 -4.42
N ASP A 587 8.92 -30.44 -3.38
CA ASP A 587 8.40 -30.83 -2.08
C ASP A 587 6.88 -31.12 -2.15
N GLU A 588 6.15 -30.42 -2.99
CA GLU A 588 4.75 -30.74 -3.27
C GLU A 588 4.61 -32.09 -3.98
N ILE A 589 5.50 -32.42 -4.91
CA ILE A 589 5.50 -33.73 -5.59
C ILE A 589 5.86 -34.85 -4.60
N LYS A 590 6.82 -34.63 -3.70
CA LYS A 590 7.19 -35.60 -2.65
C LYS A 590 6.04 -35.90 -1.69
N ASN A 591 5.28 -34.87 -1.34
CA ASN A 591 4.19 -34.97 -0.37
C ASN A 591 2.82 -35.34 -0.99
N ALA A 592 2.76 -35.45 -2.33
CA ALA A 592 1.54 -35.77 -3.05
C ALA A 592 1.12 -37.24 -2.82
N GLU A 593 -0.17 -37.46 -2.61
CA GLU A 593 -0.73 -38.81 -2.51
C GLU A 593 -0.95 -39.45 -3.91
N VAL A 594 -0.99 -40.78 -3.96
CA VAL A 594 -1.15 -41.52 -5.24
C VAL A 594 -2.39 -41.06 -6.01
N GLU A 595 -3.46 -40.72 -5.30
CA GLU A 595 -4.72 -40.25 -5.90
C GLU A 595 -4.59 -38.87 -6.57
N ASP A 596 -3.74 -38.00 -6.06
CA ASP A 596 -3.49 -36.68 -6.66
C ASP A 596 -2.55 -36.79 -7.87
N LEU A 597 -1.57 -37.69 -7.79
CA LEU A 597 -0.68 -38.01 -8.91
C LEU A 597 -1.42 -38.64 -10.09
N LYS A 598 -2.47 -39.44 -9.84
CA LYS A 598 -3.32 -40.05 -10.88
C LYS A 598 -4.16 -39.02 -11.65
N LYS A 599 -4.48 -37.86 -11.06
CA LYS A 599 -5.26 -36.79 -11.70
C LYS A 599 -4.47 -36.03 -12.79
N ILE A 600 -3.15 -36.24 -12.85
CA ILE A 600 -2.27 -35.54 -13.78
C ILE A 600 -2.41 -36.10 -15.20
N PRO A 601 -2.48 -35.25 -16.24
CA PRO A 601 -2.55 -35.72 -17.62
C PRO A 601 -1.39 -36.65 -17.98
N SER A 602 -1.66 -37.75 -18.64
CA SER A 602 -0.71 -38.80 -19.04
C SER A 602 -0.13 -39.68 -17.91
N MET A 603 -0.60 -39.54 -16.67
CA MET A 603 -0.18 -40.38 -15.54
C MET A 603 -1.09 -41.60 -15.41
N ASP A 604 -0.51 -42.79 -15.37
CA ASP A 604 -1.21 -44.02 -15.05
C ASP A 604 -0.94 -44.45 -13.58
N GLU A 605 -1.71 -45.39 -13.08
CA GLU A 605 -1.61 -45.85 -11.69
C GLU A 605 -0.23 -46.41 -11.33
N LYS A 606 0.42 -47.07 -12.29
CA LYS A 606 1.76 -47.64 -12.10
C LYS A 606 2.82 -46.56 -11.96
N SER A 607 2.75 -45.52 -12.80
CA SER A 607 3.69 -44.39 -12.74
C SER A 607 3.44 -43.51 -11.52
N ALA A 608 2.19 -43.30 -11.12
CA ALA A 608 1.86 -42.59 -9.89
C ALA A 608 2.42 -43.28 -8.65
N LYS A 609 2.27 -44.61 -8.58
CA LYS A 609 2.88 -45.42 -7.51
C LYS A 609 4.41 -45.39 -7.53
N ASN A 610 5.02 -45.37 -8.70
CA ASN A 610 6.47 -45.26 -8.81
C ASN A 610 6.99 -43.92 -8.28
N VAL A 611 6.32 -42.82 -8.58
CA VAL A 611 6.66 -41.50 -8.01
C VAL A 611 6.53 -41.51 -6.50
N TYR A 612 5.42 -41.98 -6.00
CA TYR A 612 5.12 -42.06 -4.56
C TYR A 612 6.17 -42.92 -3.80
N ASN A 613 6.48 -44.10 -4.32
CA ASN A 613 7.41 -45.03 -3.68
C ASN A 613 8.88 -44.53 -3.78
N PHE A 614 9.25 -43.86 -4.84
CA PHE A 614 10.59 -43.32 -5.02
C PHE A 614 10.97 -42.34 -3.92
N PHE A 615 10.08 -41.38 -3.62
CA PHE A 615 10.34 -40.39 -2.58
C PHE A 615 10.19 -40.89 -1.16
N ARG A 616 9.37 -41.91 -0.89
CA ARG A 616 9.21 -42.51 0.44
C ARG A 616 10.13 -43.71 0.71
N GLY A 617 10.74 -44.27 -0.33
CA GLY A 617 11.77 -45.30 -0.19
C GLY A 617 13.11 -44.74 0.28
N SER A 618 13.44 -43.47 -0.10
CA SER A 618 14.64 -42.80 0.38
C SER A 618 14.60 -42.35 1.85
N GLU A 619 13.41 -42.13 2.41
CA GLU A 619 13.28 -41.79 3.85
C GLU A 619 13.62 -42.94 4.79
N LYS A 620 13.57 -44.18 4.32
CA LYS A 620 13.96 -45.37 5.13
C LYS A 620 15.47 -45.59 5.17
N GLU A 621 16.18 -45.25 4.07
CA GLU A 621 17.65 -45.35 4.02
C GLU A 621 18.35 -44.28 4.84
N ASP A 622 17.80 -43.03 4.86
CA ASP A 622 18.36 -41.93 5.67
C ASP A 622 18.10 -42.15 7.17
N THR A 623 17.02 -42.83 7.55
CA THR A 623 16.71 -43.12 8.96
C THR A 623 17.57 -44.29 9.51
N GLU A 624 17.93 -45.26 8.67
CA GLU A 624 18.84 -46.35 9.04
C GLU A 624 20.30 -45.91 9.10
N ALA A 625 20.73 -44.96 8.22
CA ALA A 625 22.06 -44.37 8.25
C ALA A 625 22.30 -43.52 9.53
N THR A 626 21.30 -42.75 9.96
CA THR A 626 21.39 -41.92 11.19
C THR A 626 21.39 -42.78 12.48
N LEU A 627 20.78 -43.98 12.46
CA LEU A 627 20.79 -44.91 13.60
C LEU A 627 22.09 -45.75 13.70
N MET A 628 22.91 -45.81 12.63
CA MET A 628 24.21 -46.48 12.64
C MET A 628 25.37 -45.53 13.02
N GLU A 629 25.20 -44.21 12.99
CA GLU A 629 26.20 -43.24 13.49
C GLU A 629 26.07 -42.96 15.00
N GLU A 630 24.99 -43.39 15.65
CA GLU A 630 24.80 -43.25 17.13
C GLU A 630 25.07 -44.56 17.93
N GLN A 631 25.61 -45.61 17.31
CA GLN A 631 26.17 -46.80 17.99
C GLN A 631 27.70 -46.85 17.76
#